data_d48c36c26a53252b93171e4cf9d0e9ee
#
_entry.id   d48c36c26a53252b93171e4cf9d0e9ee
#
_cell.length_a   1.000
_cell.length_b   1.000
_cell.length_c   1.000
_cell.angle_alpha   90.00
_cell.angle_beta   90.00
_cell.angle_gamma   90.00
#
_symmetry.space_group_name_H-M   'P 1'
#
loop_
_entity.id
_entity.type
_entity.pdbx_description
1 polymer ?
#
loop_
_entity_poly.entity_id
_entity_poly.type
_entity_poly.pdbx_seq_one_letter_code
_entity_poly.pdbx_strand_id
1 'polypeptide(L)'
;MRRNRITATLLALMIALPLLSACGKTVGETIDDATITTRVKTAFINDPVVGAARIDVDTFKGVVTLSGRVKSKDEEAKAIAIARSVKGVSQVKSTLQIEP
;
A
#
# COMPACT_ATOMS: atom_id res chain seq x y z
N MET A 1 5.31 49.01 19.35
CA MET A 1 4.57 48.88 18.10
C MET A 1 5.32 48.12 17.05
N ARG A 2 6.47 48.56 16.75
CA ARG A 2 7.27 47.87 15.73
C ARG A 2 7.58 46.46 16.14
N ARG A 3 7.77 46.24 17.40
CA ARG A 3 8.06 44.94 17.92
C ARG A 3 6.98 43.92 17.63
N ASN A 4 5.77 44.39 17.69
CA ASN A 4 4.64 43.47 17.48
C ASN A 4 4.63 42.89 16.09
N ARG A 5 4.96 43.68 15.13
CA ARG A 5 4.98 43.20 13.76
C ARG A 5 6.07 42.16 13.56
N ILE A 6 7.21 42.37 14.17
CA ILE A 6 8.30 41.43 14.07
C ILE A 6 7.93 40.13 14.70
N THR A 7 7.29 40.18 15.84
CA THR A 7 6.90 38.96 16.53
C THR A 7 5.94 38.15 15.71
N ALA A 8 4.98 38.78 15.10
CA ALA A 8 4.02 38.07 14.27
C ALA A 8 4.70 37.38 13.11
N THR A 9 5.66 38.03 12.52
CA THR A 9 6.38 37.45 11.41
C THR A 9 7.11 36.17 11.81
N LEU A 10 7.74 36.23 12.96
CA LEU A 10 8.48 35.07 13.44
C LEU A 10 7.58 33.86 13.67
N LEU A 11 6.42 34.12 14.23
CA LEU A 11 5.49 33.04 14.48
C LEU A 11 5.05 32.37 13.22
N ALA A 12 4.80 33.13 12.21
CA ALA A 12 4.38 32.55 10.93
C ALA A 12 5.42 31.65 10.37
N LEU A 13 6.65 32.03 10.47
CA LEU A 13 7.73 31.19 9.94
C LEU A 13 7.86 29.88 10.67
N MET A 14 7.74 29.91 11.96
CA MET A 14 7.88 28.69 12.75
C MET A 14 6.80 27.68 12.45
N ILE A 15 5.63 28.11 12.21
CA ILE A 15 4.52 27.21 11.96
C ILE A 15 4.67 26.49 10.65
N ALA A 16 5.07 27.19 9.64
CA ALA A 16 5.14 26.61 8.30
C ALA A 16 6.23 25.56 8.14
N LEU A 17 7.38 25.85 8.63
CA LEU A 17 8.53 25.00 8.36
C LEU A 17 8.45 23.58 8.89
N PRO A 18 8.15 23.37 10.15
CA PRO A 18 8.19 22.00 10.68
C PRO A 18 7.20 21.06 10.01
N LEU A 19 6.05 21.57 9.70
CA LEU A 19 5.02 20.73 9.12
C LEU A 19 5.41 20.21 7.76
N LEU A 20 5.93 21.06 6.93
CA LEU A 20 6.30 20.67 5.59
C LEU A 20 7.44 19.66 5.60
N SER A 21 8.40 19.88 6.44
CA SER A 21 9.53 18.98 6.52
C SER A 21 9.13 17.57 6.92
N ALA A 22 8.33 17.48 7.95
CA ALA A 22 7.92 16.18 8.46
C ALA A 22 7.15 15.39 7.42
N CYS A 23 6.21 16.01 6.77
CA CYS A 23 5.41 15.31 5.79
C CYS A 23 6.22 14.87 4.59
N GLY A 24 7.09 15.71 4.12
CA GLY A 24 7.83 15.40 2.91
C GLY A 24 8.79 14.24 3.05
N LYS A 25 9.31 14.02 4.24
CA LYS A 25 10.35 13.01 4.39
C LYS A 25 9.84 11.61 4.56
N THR A 26 8.81 11.45 5.35
CA THR A 26 8.42 10.10 5.74
C THR A 26 7.56 9.40 4.73
N VAL A 27 6.75 10.12 4.03
CA VAL A 27 5.72 9.50 3.21
C VAL A 27 6.26 8.76 2.00
N GLY A 28 7.32 9.22 1.42
CA GLY A 28 7.81 8.65 0.18
C GLY A 28 8.62 7.39 0.35
N GLU A 29 9.08 7.10 1.55
CA GLU A 29 10.09 6.08 1.73
C GLU A 29 9.54 4.69 2.01
N THR A 30 8.51 4.61 2.82
CA THR A 30 8.05 3.34 3.33
C THR A 30 6.54 3.20 3.19
N ILE A 31 6.13 2.07 2.67
CA ILE A 31 4.71 1.71 2.63
C ILE A 31 4.56 0.53 3.58
N ASP A 32 3.70 0.70 4.60
CA ASP A 32 3.57 -0.32 5.60
C ASP A 32 2.77 -1.52 5.08
N ASP A 33 2.91 -2.63 5.80
CA ASP A 33 2.31 -3.89 5.37
C ASP A 33 0.78 -3.82 5.30
N ALA A 34 0.16 -3.10 6.21
CA ALA A 34 -1.29 -2.97 6.21
C ALA A 34 -1.79 -2.23 4.96
N THR A 35 -1.06 -1.21 4.56
CA THR A 35 -1.41 -0.48 3.35
C THR A 35 -1.24 -1.35 2.12
N ILE A 36 -0.17 -2.12 2.06
CA ILE A 36 0.06 -3.02 0.93
C ILE A 36 -1.06 -4.05 0.85
N THR A 37 -1.41 -4.65 1.96
CA THR A 37 -2.51 -5.62 2.00
C THR A 37 -3.80 -5.01 1.45
N THR A 38 -4.13 -3.81 1.89
CA THR A 38 -5.35 -3.14 1.43
C THR A 38 -5.30 -2.88 -0.07
N ARG A 39 -4.16 -2.46 -0.57
CA ARG A 39 -4.02 -2.17 -2.00
C ARG A 39 -4.14 -3.42 -2.84
N VAL A 40 -3.56 -4.52 -2.40
CA VAL A 40 -3.67 -5.78 -3.12
C VAL A 40 -5.12 -6.26 -3.12
N LYS A 41 -5.78 -6.20 -1.98
CA LYS A 41 -7.19 -6.61 -1.91
C LYS A 41 -8.07 -5.76 -2.81
N THR A 42 -7.84 -4.46 -2.83
CA THR A 42 -8.61 -3.58 -3.68
C THR A 42 -8.40 -3.90 -5.15
N ALA A 43 -7.15 -4.17 -5.52
CA ALA A 43 -6.84 -4.53 -6.90
C ALA A 43 -7.53 -5.85 -7.29
N PHE A 44 -7.59 -6.80 -6.38
CA PHE A 44 -8.30 -8.06 -6.64
C PHE A 44 -9.79 -7.84 -6.83
N ILE A 45 -10.40 -7.04 -5.97
CA ILE A 45 -11.83 -6.77 -6.07
C ILE A 45 -12.17 -6.11 -7.40
N ASN A 46 -11.30 -5.27 -7.90
CA ASN A 46 -11.54 -4.56 -9.15
C ASN A 46 -11.29 -5.41 -10.38
N ASP A 47 -10.70 -6.58 -10.25
CA ASP A 47 -10.44 -7.45 -11.37
C ASP A 47 -11.61 -8.43 -11.56
N PRO A 48 -12.16 -8.53 -12.77
CA PRO A 48 -13.34 -9.37 -12.97
C PRO A 48 -13.07 -10.86 -12.80
N VAL A 49 -11.83 -11.29 -13.00
CA VAL A 49 -11.50 -12.72 -12.88
C VAL A 49 -11.16 -13.07 -11.44
N VAL A 50 -10.23 -12.30 -10.85
CA VAL A 50 -9.72 -12.60 -9.52
C VAL A 50 -10.67 -12.15 -8.43
N GLY A 51 -11.49 -11.15 -8.71
CA GLY A 51 -12.38 -10.58 -7.71
C GLY A 51 -13.41 -11.56 -7.18
N ALA A 52 -13.75 -12.58 -7.95
CA ALA A 52 -14.70 -13.59 -7.51
C ALA A 52 -14.05 -14.73 -6.77
N ALA A 53 -12.74 -14.80 -6.73
CA ALA A 53 -12.02 -15.87 -6.07
C ALA A 53 -11.89 -15.59 -4.58
N ARG A 54 -11.69 -16.65 -3.80
CA ARG A 54 -11.50 -16.54 -2.36
C ARG A 54 -10.02 -16.50 -2.05
N ILE A 55 -9.45 -15.31 -2.12
CA ILE A 55 -8.02 -15.13 -1.91
C ILE A 55 -7.80 -14.27 -0.67
N ASP A 56 -7.05 -14.83 0.28
CA ASP A 56 -6.59 -14.08 1.44
C ASP A 56 -5.23 -13.49 1.16
N VAL A 57 -5.04 -12.27 1.63
CA VAL A 57 -3.80 -11.53 1.41
C VAL A 57 -3.18 -11.21 2.76
N ASP A 58 -1.92 -11.55 2.90
CA ASP A 58 -1.16 -11.19 4.10
C ASP A 58 0.17 -10.59 3.66
N THR A 59 0.64 -9.59 4.38
CA THR A 59 1.87 -8.91 4.02
C THR A 59 2.77 -8.80 5.23
N PHE A 60 4.03 -9.18 5.06
CA PHE A 60 5.04 -9.06 6.09
C PHE A 60 6.32 -8.54 5.48
N LYS A 61 6.74 -7.36 5.91
CA LYS A 61 7.97 -6.70 5.42
C LYS A 61 8.02 -6.65 3.90
N GLY A 62 6.90 -6.31 3.29
CA GLY A 62 6.82 -6.18 1.84
C GLY A 62 6.60 -7.48 1.10
N VAL A 63 6.62 -8.61 1.77
CA VAL A 63 6.36 -9.91 1.16
C VAL A 63 4.88 -10.22 1.28
N VAL A 64 4.21 -10.37 0.14
CA VAL A 64 2.79 -10.67 0.10
C VAL A 64 2.59 -12.16 -0.06
N THR A 65 1.79 -12.74 0.83
CA THR A 65 1.42 -14.15 0.73
C THR A 65 -0.04 -14.24 0.35
N LEU A 66 -0.30 -14.97 -0.73
CA LEU A 66 -1.64 -15.24 -1.19
C LEU A 66 -2.03 -16.65 -0.80
N SER A 67 -3.19 -16.78 -0.17
CA SER A 67 -3.71 -18.09 0.20
C SER A 67 -5.19 -18.15 -0.13
N GLY A 68 -5.73 -19.36 -0.16
CA GLY A 68 -7.12 -19.56 -0.52
C GLY A 68 -7.26 -20.42 -1.74
N ARG A 69 -8.30 -20.15 -2.53
CA ARG A 69 -8.67 -21.03 -3.65
C ARG A 69 -8.94 -20.25 -4.91
N VAL A 70 -8.49 -20.80 -6.01
CA VAL A 70 -8.76 -20.27 -7.34
C VAL A 70 -9.24 -21.44 -8.20
N LYS A 71 -9.82 -21.12 -9.34
CA LYS A 71 -10.39 -22.14 -10.21
C LYS A 71 -9.40 -22.70 -11.21
N SER A 72 -8.35 -22.01 -11.51
CA SER A 72 -7.40 -22.43 -12.52
C SER A 72 -6.02 -21.86 -12.27
N LYS A 73 -5.04 -22.40 -12.95
CA LYS A 73 -3.68 -21.86 -12.90
C LYS A 73 -3.62 -20.45 -13.50
N ASP A 74 -4.48 -20.17 -14.47
CA ASP A 74 -4.54 -18.84 -15.05
C ASP A 74 -5.00 -17.82 -14.02
N GLU A 75 -5.98 -18.17 -13.21
CA GLU A 75 -6.41 -17.31 -12.13
C GLU A 75 -5.30 -17.07 -11.12
N GLU A 76 -4.59 -18.13 -10.77
CA GLU A 76 -3.48 -17.99 -9.84
C GLU A 76 -2.42 -17.06 -10.41
N ALA A 77 -2.04 -17.29 -11.67
CA ALA A 77 -1.04 -16.45 -12.31
C ALA A 77 -1.46 -14.99 -12.37
N LYS A 78 -2.74 -14.75 -12.62
CA LYS A 78 -3.25 -13.39 -12.66
C LYS A 78 -3.21 -12.74 -11.29
N ALA A 79 -3.58 -13.47 -10.26
CA ALA A 79 -3.52 -12.94 -8.89
C ALA A 79 -2.09 -12.57 -8.52
N ILE A 80 -1.13 -13.43 -8.85
CA ILE A 80 0.27 -13.14 -8.57
C ILE A 80 0.72 -11.90 -9.33
N ALA A 81 0.36 -11.78 -10.59
CA ALA A 81 0.75 -10.62 -11.40
C ALA A 81 0.18 -9.33 -10.82
N ILE A 82 -1.08 -9.35 -10.44
CA ILE A 82 -1.72 -8.19 -9.84
C ILE A 82 -1.02 -7.79 -8.55
N ALA A 83 -0.75 -8.75 -7.69
CA ALA A 83 -0.10 -8.47 -6.42
C ALA A 83 1.30 -7.88 -6.64
N ARG A 84 2.04 -8.41 -7.60
CA ARG A 84 3.37 -7.89 -7.90
C ARG A 84 3.36 -6.46 -8.41
N SER A 85 2.29 -6.05 -9.05
CA SER A 85 2.20 -4.71 -9.60
C SER A 85 1.88 -3.64 -8.56
N VAL A 86 1.51 -4.04 -7.36
CA VAL A 86 1.17 -3.10 -6.31
C VAL A 86 2.43 -2.47 -5.74
N LYS A 87 2.41 -1.15 -5.61
CA LYS A 87 3.55 -0.42 -5.11
C LYS A 87 3.84 -0.80 -3.67
N GLY A 88 5.09 -1.08 -3.38
CA GLY A 88 5.53 -1.49 -2.05
C GLY A 88 5.75 -2.97 -1.91
N VAL A 89 5.28 -3.77 -2.85
CA VAL A 89 5.45 -5.21 -2.81
C VAL A 89 6.85 -5.57 -3.27
N SER A 90 7.59 -6.28 -2.41
CA SER A 90 8.93 -6.74 -2.76
C SER A 90 8.92 -8.15 -3.31
N GLN A 91 7.99 -8.99 -2.87
CA GLN A 91 7.91 -10.37 -3.29
C GLN A 91 6.50 -10.89 -3.08
N VAL A 92 6.08 -11.81 -3.91
CA VAL A 92 4.79 -12.47 -3.77
C VAL A 92 5.00 -13.96 -3.62
N LYS A 93 4.39 -14.53 -2.60
CA LYS A 93 4.36 -15.98 -2.40
C LYS A 93 2.93 -16.46 -2.58
N SER A 94 2.77 -17.57 -3.27
CA SER A 94 1.44 -18.14 -3.49
C SER A 94 1.33 -19.49 -2.85
N THR A 95 0.34 -19.65 -1.99
CA THR A 95 -0.07 -20.95 -1.48
C THR A 95 -1.50 -21.25 -1.93
N LEU A 96 -1.91 -20.64 -3.05
CA LEU A 96 -3.25 -20.82 -3.56
C LEU A 96 -3.46 -22.26 -4.02
N GLN A 97 -4.66 -22.76 -3.76
CA GLN A 97 -5.05 -24.08 -4.20
C GLN A 97 -6.00 -23.96 -5.37
N ILE A 98 -5.86 -24.84 -6.33
CA ILE A 98 -6.68 -24.83 -7.53
C ILE A 98 -7.82 -25.81 -7.31
N GLU A 99 -9.04 -25.28 -7.30
CA GLU A 99 -10.24 -26.08 -7.14
C GLU A 99 -11.21 -25.75 -8.25
N PRO A 100 -11.17 -26.50 -9.35
CA PRO A 100 -12.10 -26.28 -10.46
C PRO A 100 -13.55 -26.67 -10.08
#